data_d61c7cec5599a557d988a870a0185d8e
#
_entry.id   d61c7cec5599a557d988a870a0185d8e
#
_cell.length_a   1.000
_cell.length_b   1.000
_cell.length_c   1.000
_cell.angle_alpha   90.00
_cell.angle_beta   90.00
_cell.angle_gamma   90.00
#
_symmetry.space_group_name_H-M   'P 1'
#
loop_
_entity.id
_entity.type
_entity.pdbx_description
1 polymer ?
#
loop_
_entity_poly.entity_id
_entity_poly.type
_entity_poly.pdbx_seq_one_letter_code
_entity_poly.pdbx_strand_id
1 'polypeptide(L)'
;MRNYEAVLIFKPESELLAEGREFVKGLFNDNGCKVVKEEEMGERTLAYEIKKNSKGFYLLYQIESEPENIQAFDKALKLRGEILKYLFVRKEQ
;
A
#
# COMPACT_ATOMS: atom_id res chain seq x y z
N MET A 1 -1.25 19.97 1.46
CA MET A 1 -0.99 18.53 1.33
C MET A 1 0.47 18.20 1.52
N ARG A 2 0.75 17.01 1.97
CA ARG A 2 2.12 16.53 2.15
C ARG A 2 2.40 15.42 1.16
N ASN A 3 3.68 15.22 0.88
CA ASN A 3 4.13 14.16 -0.01
C ASN A 3 4.52 12.94 0.80
N TYR A 4 4.00 11.78 0.40
CA TYR A 4 4.31 10.51 1.06
C TYR A 4 4.69 9.47 0.04
N GLU A 5 5.51 8.54 0.51
CA GLU A 5 5.77 7.31 -0.22
C GLU A 5 5.09 6.18 0.53
N ALA A 6 4.27 5.43 -0.15
CA ALA A 6 3.57 4.30 0.44
C ALA A 6 4.10 3.02 -0.18
N VAL A 7 4.70 2.17 0.63
CA VAL A 7 5.15 0.85 0.20
C VAL A 7 4.12 -0.16 0.71
N LEU A 8 3.57 -0.95 -0.21
CA LEU A 8 2.60 -1.97 0.16
C LEU A 8 3.07 -3.32 -0.34
N ILE A 9 2.89 -4.32 0.51
CA ILE A 9 3.22 -5.70 0.18
C ILE A 9 1.92 -6.49 0.21
N PHE A 10 1.58 -7.08 -0.93
CA PHE A 10 0.33 -7.84 -1.10
C PHE A 10 0.63 -9.33 -1.17
N LYS A 11 -0.37 -10.14 -0.86
CA LYS A 11 -0.31 -11.56 -1.20
C LYS A 11 -0.18 -11.68 -2.72
N PRO A 12 0.69 -12.57 -3.21
CA PRO A 12 1.01 -12.60 -4.65
C PRO A 12 -0.03 -13.31 -5.52
N GLU A 13 -1.01 -14.01 -4.93
CA GLU A 13 -2.04 -14.67 -5.73
C GLU A 13 -2.83 -13.65 -6.55
N SER A 14 -3.04 -13.97 -7.84
CA SER A 14 -3.57 -13.01 -8.81
C SER A 14 -4.86 -12.33 -8.38
N GLU A 15 -5.81 -13.09 -7.86
CA GLU A 15 -7.11 -12.52 -7.47
C GLU A 15 -6.98 -11.61 -6.26
N LEU A 16 -6.22 -12.05 -5.26
CA LEU A 16 -6.03 -11.29 -4.03
C LEU A 16 -5.23 -10.02 -4.30
N LEU A 17 -4.25 -10.12 -5.18
CA LEU A 17 -3.46 -8.95 -5.59
C LEU A 17 -4.35 -7.91 -6.28
N ALA A 18 -5.20 -8.36 -7.21
CA ALA A 18 -6.09 -7.46 -7.92
C ALA A 18 -7.08 -6.78 -6.96
N GLU A 19 -7.64 -7.53 -6.02
CA GLU A 19 -8.55 -6.98 -5.02
C GLU A 19 -7.85 -5.97 -4.13
N GLY A 20 -6.64 -6.29 -3.69
CA GLY A 20 -5.86 -5.39 -2.83
C GLY A 20 -5.51 -4.10 -3.53
N ARG A 21 -5.10 -4.17 -4.79
CA ARG A 21 -4.77 -2.98 -5.58
C ARG A 21 -6.00 -2.09 -5.78
N GLU A 22 -7.13 -2.67 -6.11
CA GLU A 22 -8.38 -1.91 -6.26
C GLU A 22 -8.79 -1.26 -4.95
N PHE A 23 -8.66 -1.97 -3.84
CA PHE A 23 -8.98 -1.41 -2.53
C PHE A 23 -8.12 -0.19 -2.21
N VAL A 24 -6.81 -0.31 -2.42
CA VAL A 24 -5.87 0.78 -2.11
C VAL A 24 -6.14 1.98 -3.02
N LYS A 25 -6.40 1.74 -4.29
CA LYS A 25 -6.70 2.80 -5.24
C LYS A 25 -7.97 3.55 -4.83
N GLY A 26 -9.02 2.81 -4.46
CA GLY A 26 -10.26 3.41 -3.99
C GLY A 26 -10.06 4.18 -2.70
N LEU A 27 -9.25 3.64 -1.79
CA LEU A 27 -8.98 4.29 -0.51
C LEU A 27 -8.31 5.65 -0.72
N PHE A 28 -7.31 5.72 -1.59
CA PHE A 28 -6.65 6.98 -1.90
C PHE A 28 -7.60 7.96 -2.57
N ASN A 29 -8.34 7.50 -3.56
CA ASN A 29 -9.29 8.31 -4.31
C ASN A 29 -10.38 8.88 -3.42
N ASP A 30 -10.96 8.04 -2.57
CA ASP A 30 -12.08 8.42 -1.71
C ASP A 30 -11.68 9.45 -0.66
N ASN A 31 -10.41 9.53 -0.34
CA ASN A 31 -9.89 10.46 0.65
C ASN A 31 -9.18 11.66 0.02
N GLY A 32 -9.38 11.88 -1.27
CA GLY A 32 -8.83 13.04 -1.94
C GLY A 32 -7.33 13.04 -2.13
N CYS A 33 -6.70 11.88 -2.05
CA CYS A 33 -5.27 11.78 -2.29
C CYS A 33 -4.99 11.79 -3.78
N LYS A 34 -3.91 12.46 -4.15
CA LYS A 34 -3.43 12.43 -5.52
C LYS A 34 -2.32 11.39 -5.62
N VAL A 35 -2.51 10.40 -6.49
CA VAL A 35 -1.46 9.41 -6.77
C VAL A 35 -0.58 10.01 -7.86
N VAL A 36 0.64 10.38 -7.49
CA VAL A 36 1.59 11.00 -8.42
C VAL A 36 2.28 9.94 -9.26
N LYS A 37 2.57 8.79 -8.64
CA LYS A 37 3.28 7.71 -9.32
C LYS A 37 2.94 6.38 -8.66
N GLU A 38 2.82 5.35 -9.48
CA GLU A 38 2.68 3.97 -9.02
C GLU A 38 3.77 3.15 -9.70
N GLU A 39 4.53 2.41 -8.90
CA GLU A 39 5.63 1.62 -9.42
C GLU A 39 5.50 0.17 -8.93
N GLU A 40 5.41 -0.75 -9.87
CA GLU A 40 5.41 -2.18 -9.55
C GLU A 40 6.84 -2.63 -9.34
N MET A 41 7.11 -3.17 -8.14
CA MET A 41 8.43 -3.71 -7.86
C MET A 41 8.47 -5.22 -8.01
N GLY A 42 7.28 -5.83 -8.13
CA GLY A 42 7.17 -7.25 -8.43
C GLY A 42 7.17 -8.15 -7.21
N GLU A 43 7.12 -9.44 -7.48
CA GLU A 43 7.10 -10.46 -6.43
C GLU A 43 8.52 -10.67 -5.90
N ARG A 44 8.63 -10.70 -4.57
CA ARG A 44 9.93 -10.88 -3.93
C ARG A 44 9.80 -11.80 -2.73
N THR A 45 10.88 -12.50 -2.41
CA THR A 45 10.96 -13.32 -1.21
C THR A 45 11.08 -12.40 0.01
N LEU A 46 10.26 -12.64 1.02
CA LEU A 46 10.28 -11.85 2.24
C LEU A 46 11.44 -12.29 3.12
N ALA A 47 11.99 -11.35 3.90
CA ALA A 47 13.07 -11.65 4.83
C ALA A 47 12.62 -12.61 5.93
N TYR A 48 11.33 -12.55 6.26
CA TYR A 48 10.69 -13.48 7.21
C TYR A 48 9.22 -13.61 6.79
N GLU A 49 8.59 -14.71 7.21
CA GLU A 49 7.19 -14.93 6.85
C GLU A 49 6.28 -13.89 7.46
N ILE A 50 5.31 -13.43 6.67
CA ILE A 50 4.26 -12.53 7.14
C ILE A 50 2.93 -13.22 6.84
N LYS A 51 2.10 -13.43 7.86
CA LYS A 51 0.80 -14.12 7.72
C LYS A 51 0.95 -15.43 6.96
N LYS A 52 1.99 -16.19 7.27
CA LYS A 52 2.32 -17.48 6.65
C LYS A 52 2.67 -17.40 5.17
N ASN A 53 3.05 -16.21 4.68
CA ASN A 53 3.50 -16.05 3.31
C ASN A 53 5.00 -15.79 3.30
N SER A 54 5.71 -16.53 2.45
CA SER A 54 7.16 -16.34 2.28
C SER A 54 7.50 -15.40 1.14
N LYS A 55 6.51 -15.05 0.32
CA LYS A 55 6.67 -14.13 -0.82
C LYS A 55 5.58 -13.06 -0.77
N GLY A 56 5.88 -11.91 -1.33
CA GLY A 56 4.92 -10.83 -1.43
C GLY A 56 5.13 -10.04 -2.71
N PHE A 57 4.07 -9.37 -3.15
CA PHE A 57 4.13 -8.49 -4.30
C PHE A 57 4.25 -7.05 -3.80
N TYR A 58 5.29 -6.36 -4.23
CA TYR A 58 5.63 -5.01 -3.76
C TYR A 58 5.13 -3.96 -4.73
N LEU A 59 4.41 -2.98 -4.19
CA LEU A 59 4.00 -1.79 -4.93
C LEU A 59 4.44 -0.55 -4.17
N LEU A 60 4.94 0.42 -4.91
CA LEU A 60 5.33 1.71 -4.37
C LEU A 60 4.42 2.78 -4.96
N TYR A 61 3.83 3.60 -4.10
CA TYR A 61 3.02 4.74 -4.52
C TYR A 61 3.66 6.02 -4.01
N GLN A 62 3.71 7.03 -4.87
CA GLN A 62 4.00 8.38 -4.43
C GLN A 62 2.68 9.13 -4.43
N ILE A 63 2.30 9.65 -3.27
CA ILE A 63 0.99 10.30 -3.11
C ILE A 63 1.12 11.66 -2.47
N GLU A 64 0.13 12.51 -2.73
CA GLU A 64 -0.07 13.75 -1.99
C GLU A 64 -1.33 13.58 -1.16
N SER A 65 -1.21 13.83 0.13
CA SER A 65 -2.32 13.59 1.06
C SER A 65 -2.26 14.54 2.25
N GLU A 66 -3.41 14.80 2.82
CA GLU A 66 -3.47 15.47 4.11
C GLU A 66 -2.93 14.51 5.19
N PRO A 67 -2.15 15.03 6.15
CA PRO A 67 -1.58 14.15 7.19
C PRO A 67 -2.62 13.37 7.99
N GLU A 68 -3.81 13.92 8.18
CA GLU A 68 -4.88 13.27 8.93
C GLU A 68 -5.31 11.97 8.28
N ASN A 69 -5.22 11.87 6.97
CA ASN A 69 -5.66 10.69 6.23
C ASN A 69 -4.81 9.46 6.49
N ILE A 70 -3.56 9.66 6.91
CA ILE A 70 -2.64 8.53 7.12
C ILE A 70 -3.15 7.60 8.21
N GLN A 71 -3.74 8.15 9.27
CA GLN A 71 -4.34 7.32 10.33
C GLN A 71 -5.52 6.52 9.81
N ALA A 72 -6.35 7.13 8.96
CA ALA A 72 -7.48 6.44 8.35
C ALA A 72 -7.01 5.30 7.45
N PHE A 73 -5.93 5.52 6.69
CA PHE A 73 -5.35 4.48 5.84
C PHE A 73 -4.82 3.32 6.69
N ASP A 74 -4.14 3.64 7.80
CA ASP A 74 -3.62 2.62 8.70
C ASP A 74 -4.73 1.70 9.19
N LYS A 75 -5.85 2.28 9.65
CA LYS A 75 -6.98 1.50 10.13
C LYS A 75 -7.60 0.63 9.05
N ALA A 76 -7.78 1.20 7.85
CA ALA A 76 -8.41 0.49 6.75
C ALA A 76 -7.52 -0.66 6.25
N LEU A 77 -6.22 -0.42 6.12
CA LEU A 77 -5.31 -1.42 5.59
C LEU A 77 -5.10 -2.59 6.55
N LYS A 78 -5.14 -2.34 7.84
CA LYS A 78 -5.01 -3.41 8.83
C LYS A 78 -6.08 -4.46 8.74
N LEU A 79 -7.25 -4.09 8.23
CA LEU A 79 -8.40 -4.99 8.16
C LEU A 79 -8.39 -5.87 6.91
N ARG A 80 -7.46 -5.63 5.98
CA ARG A 80 -7.43 -6.36 4.71
C ARG A 80 -6.42 -7.49 4.77
N GLY A 81 -6.93 -8.72 4.66
CA GLY A 81 -6.08 -9.90 4.73
C GLY A 81 -5.12 -10.04 3.56
N GLU A 82 -5.45 -9.50 2.39
CA GLU A 82 -4.62 -9.58 1.21
C GLU A 82 -3.42 -8.61 1.25
N ILE A 83 -3.41 -7.69 2.21
CA ILE A 83 -2.29 -6.76 2.40
C ILE A 83 -1.43 -7.29 3.54
N LEU A 84 -0.20 -7.70 3.21
CA LEU A 84 0.70 -8.30 4.18
C LEU A 84 1.38 -7.27 5.06
N LYS A 85 1.76 -6.15 4.46
CA LYS A 85 2.46 -5.08 5.19
C LYS A 85 2.32 -3.79 4.40
N TYR A 86 2.38 -2.68 5.11
CA TYR A 86 2.37 -1.36 4.49
C TYR A 86 3.21 -0.41 5.32
N LEU A 87 3.75 0.62 4.66
CA LEU A 87 4.56 1.64 5.31
C LEU A 87 4.35 2.96 4.59
N PHE A 88 4.07 4.02 5.35
CA PHE A 88 3.99 5.36 4.82
C PHE A 88 5.19 6.16 5.31
N VAL A 89 5.93 6.75 4.37
CA VAL A 89 7.09 7.57 4.69
C VAL A 89 6.83 8.98 4.17
N ARG A 90 6.89 9.95 5.07
CA ARG A 90 6.74 11.34 4.66
C ARG A 90 7.99 11.80 3.93
N LYS A 91 7.78 12.39 2.77
CA LYS A 91 8.87 12.93 1.97
C LYS A 91 8.95 14.44 2.19
N GLU A 92 10.13 14.89 2.54
CA GLU A 92 10.39 16.33 2.63
C GLU A 92 11.03 16.82 1.35
N GLN A 93 10.69 18.04 1.00
CA GLN A 93 11.27 18.66 -0.19
C GLN A 93 12.32 19.65 0.19
#